data_a5a45fc40cc12b95d7b79361c08aa28c
#
_entry.id   a5a45fc40cc12b95d7b79361c08aa28c
#
_cell.length_a   1.000
_cell.length_b   1.000
_cell.length_c   1.000
_cell.angle_alpha   90.00
_cell.angle_beta   90.00
_cell.angle_gamma   90.00
#
_symmetry.space_group_name_H-M   'P 1'
#
loop_
_entity.id
_entity.type
_entity.pdbx_description
1 polymer ?
#
loop_
_entity_poly.entity_id
_entity_poly.type
_entity_poly.pdbx_seq_one_letter_code
_entity_poly.pdbx_strand_id
1 'polypeptide(L)'
;LYQARYVAGEWSGDLWAYDTEDTVTPIWKATDVMPAPNSRNLMYGADSGAAKAFTWSNLSAAEKTLLGDTSTVLDYLRGDTTLEKRNPGGIYRNRGKILGDLVNSSPELVEAPYDLSYHRYNWTGASSYRSFIEGAAKTRTPMLYVGGNDGMLHGFNANTGVEVMGYIPKAVMAPLPSDTVSVLKKALAIE
;
A
#
# COMPACT_ATOMS: atom_id res chain seq x y z
N LEU A 1 -11.15 13.94 -8.89
CA LEU A 1 -9.73 14.00 -9.27
C LEU A 1 -8.87 13.46 -8.13
N TYR A 2 -7.86 12.62 -8.43
CA TYR A 2 -6.93 12.09 -7.43
C TYR A 2 -5.51 12.57 -7.72
N GLN A 3 -4.79 12.97 -6.69
CA GLN A 3 -3.45 13.52 -6.80
C GLN A 3 -2.50 12.87 -5.80
N ALA A 4 -1.47 12.20 -6.31
CA ALA A 4 -0.33 11.80 -5.51
C ALA A 4 0.53 13.03 -5.17
N ARG A 5 0.97 13.12 -3.91
CA ARG A 5 1.81 14.19 -3.40
C ARG A 5 3.02 13.63 -2.66
N TYR A 6 4.07 14.42 -2.57
CA TYR A 6 5.25 14.09 -1.77
C TYR A 6 5.83 15.35 -1.12
N VAL A 7 6.54 15.14 -0.02
CA VAL A 7 7.31 16.20 0.65
C VAL A 7 8.79 15.90 0.44
N ALA A 8 9.44 16.78 -0.33
CA ALA A 8 10.87 16.66 -0.60
C ALA A 8 11.69 16.72 0.72
N GLY A 9 12.64 15.80 0.88
CA GLY A 9 13.49 15.71 2.07
C GLY A 9 12.92 14.89 3.23
N GLU A 10 11.63 14.58 3.24
CA GLU A 10 11.01 13.75 4.28
C GLU A 10 10.70 12.32 3.81
N TRP A 11 10.81 12.03 2.52
CA TRP A 11 10.41 10.75 1.90
C TRP A 11 8.99 10.32 2.29
N SER A 12 8.12 11.30 2.48
CA SER A 12 6.73 11.09 2.83
C SER A 12 5.82 11.48 1.67
N GLY A 13 4.78 10.68 1.47
CA GLY A 13 3.76 10.90 0.47
C GLY A 13 2.39 11.16 1.06
N ASP A 14 1.49 11.55 0.20
CA ASP A 14 0.06 11.64 0.49
C ASP A 14 -0.73 11.40 -0.80
N LEU A 15 -1.98 10.99 -0.65
CA LEU A 15 -2.93 10.86 -1.74
C LEU A 15 -4.17 11.69 -1.40
N TRP A 16 -4.50 12.62 -2.27
CA TRP A 16 -5.59 13.55 -2.06
C TRP A 16 -6.67 13.38 -3.13
N ALA A 17 -7.92 13.48 -2.71
CA ALA A 17 -9.05 13.55 -3.64
C ALA A 17 -9.63 14.95 -3.66
N TYR A 18 -10.05 15.38 -4.84
CA TYR A 18 -10.69 16.66 -5.09
C TYR A 18 -11.96 16.45 -5.91
N ASP A 19 -12.89 17.38 -5.76
CA ASP A 19 -13.92 17.57 -6.76
C ASP A 19 -13.31 18.06 -8.09
N THR A 20 -13.95 17.75 -9.20
CA THR A 20 -13.52 18.24 -10.52
C THR A 20 -13.81 19.74 -10.69
N GLU A 21 -14.76 20.27 -9.94
CA GLU A 21 -15.15 21.68 -9.95
C GLU A 21 -14.41 22.51 -8.88
N ASP A 22 -13.90 21.85 -7.81
CA ASP A 22 -13.06 22.46 -6.78
C ASP A 22 -11.77 21.68 -6.58
N THR A 23 -10.70 22.12 -7.24
CA THR A 23 -9.37 21.51 -7.12
C THR A 23 -8.49 22.16 -6.05
N VAL A 24 -9.05 23.04 -5.21
CA VAL A 24 -8.34 23.73 -4.12
C VAL A 24 -8.57 23.03 -2.80
N THR A 25 -9.83 22.67 -2.51
CA THR A 25 -10.22 22.04 -1.25
C THR A 25 -10.31 20.53 -1.40
N PRO A 26 -9.42 19.74 -0.78
CA PRO A 26 -9.51 18.30 -0.90
C PRO A 26 -10.73 17.74 -0.18
N ILE A 27 -11.44 16.79 -0.82
CA ILE A 27 -12.53 16.02 -0.21
C ILE A 27 -11.97 15.17 0.94
N TRP A 28 -10.82 14.54 0.69
CA TRP A 28 -10.08 13.77 1.70
C TRP A 28 -8.58 13.73 1.39
N LYS A 29 -7.79 13.47 2.44
CA LYS A 29 -6.35 13.18 2.38
C LYS A 29 -6.12 11.85 3.02
N ALA A 30 -5.44 10.92 2.34
CA ALA A 30 -5.26 9.55 2.82
C ALA A 30 -4.53 9.51 4.17
N THR A 31 -3.52 10.36 4.37
CA THR A 31 -2.76 10.38 5.63
C THR A 31 -3.55 10.87 6.84
N ASP A 32 -4.63 11.65 6.64
CA ASP A 32 -5.48 12.13 7.73
C ASP A 32 -6.46 11.05 8.22
N VAL A 33 -6.72 10.04 7.37
CA VAL A 33 -7.67 8.93 7.64
C VAL A 33 -6.99 7.55 7.61
N MET A 34 -5.66 7.53 7.65
CA MET A 34 -4.88 6.30 7.69
C MET A 34 -5.21 5.49 8.96
N PRO A 35 -5.50 4.19 8.85
CA PRO A 35 -5.71 3.35 10.03
C PRO A 35 -4.50 3.33 10.96
N ALA A 36 -4.74 3.16 12.27
CA ALA A 36 -3.66 2.97 13.23
C ALA A 36 -2.74 1.80 12.84
N PRO A 37 -1.44 1.83 13.14
CA PRO A 37 -0.45 0.83 12.71
C PRO A 37 -0.90 -0.62 12.91
N ASN A 38 -1.48 -0.94 14.07
CA ASN A 38 -1.95 -2.28 14.41
C ASN A 38 -3.27 -2.67 13.71
N SER A 39 -4.02 -1.69 13.19
CA SER A 39 -5.28 -1.91 12.49
C SER A 39 -5.12 -1.95 10.97
N ARG A 40 -3.95 -1.62 10.44
CA ARG A 40 -3.68 -1.71 9.01
C ARG A 40 -3.72 -3.16 8.53
N ASN A 41 -4.47 -3.41 7.47
CA ASN A 41 -4.53 -4.69 6.78
C ASN A 41 -3.36 -4.83 5.79
N LEU A 42 -2.18 -5.14 6.31
CA LEU A 42 -0.97 -5.33 5.50
C LEU A 42 -0.74 -6.81 5.24
N MET A 43 -0.47 -7.14 3.99
CA MET A 43 -0.11 -8.49 3.55
C MET A 43 1.24 -8.47 2.85
N TYR A 44 1.89 -9.62 2.79
CA TYR A 44 3.16 -9.78 2.06
C TYR A 44 3.17 -11.09 1.29
N GLY A 45 3.94 -11.13 0.21
CA GLY A 45 4.23 -12.35 -0.53
C GLY A 45 5.28 -13.18 0.21
N ALA A 46 4.85 -14.24 0.87
CA ALA A 46 5.72 -15.12 1.64
C ALA A 46 6.56 -16.05 0.75
N ASP A 47 7.63 -16.64 1.30
CA ASP A 47 8.48 -17.62 0.63
C ASP A 47 7.71 -18.87 0.16
N SER A 48 6.63 -19.20 0.84
CA SER A 48 5.70 -20.26 0.45
C SER A 48 4.93 -20.00 -0.84
N GLY A 49 5.00 -18.80 -1.42
CA GLY A 49 4.22 -18.36 -2.58
C GLY A 49 2.81 -17.87 -2.25
N ALA A 50 2.38 -17.96 -0.99
CA ALA A 50 1.08 -17.45 -0.55
C ALA A 50 1.19 -16.00 -0.03
N ALA A 51 0.11 -15.22 -0.16
CA ALA A 51 -0.02 -13.98 0.57
C ALA A 51 -0.37 -14.28 2.03
N LYS A 52 0.33 -13.64 2.97
CA LYS A 52 0.09 -13.76 4.42
C LYS A 52 -0.03 -12.37 5.04
N ALA A 53 -0.75 -12.29 6.16
CA ALA A 53 -0.78 -11.06 6.95
C ALA A 53 0.64 -10.71 7.43
N PHE A 54 1.03 -9.44 7.27
CA PHE A 54 2.36 -8.94 7.65
C PHE A 54 2.44 -8.72 9.15
N THR A 55 2.59 -9.83 9.87
CA THR A 55 2.77 -9.91 11.32
C THR A 55 4.00 -10.72 11.66
N TRP A 56 4.64 -10.42 12.79
CA TRP A 56 5.87 -11.11 13.20
C TRP A 56 5.71 -12.63 13.33
N SER A 57 4.53 -13.09 13.77
CA SER A 57 4.23 -14.53 13.90
C SER A 57 4.13 -15.27 12.57
N ASN A 58 3.77 -14.57 11.49
CA ASN A 58 3.61 -15.16 10.16
C ASN A 58 4.91 -15.23 9.36
N LEU A 59 5.94 -14.51 9.79
CA LEU A 59 7.26 -14.53 9.15
C LEU A 59 8.00 -15.83 9.50
N SER A 60 8.61 -16.45 8.50
CA SER A 60 9.58 -17.54 8.67
C SER A 60 10.85 -17.02 9.38
N ALA A 61 11.70 -17.93 9.86
CA ALA A 61 12.98 -17.55 10.45
C ALA A 61 13.85 -16.76 9.46
N ALA A 62 13.90 -17.18 8.19
CA ALA A 62 14.66 -16.50 7.15
C ALA A 62 14.11 -15.08 6.89
N GLU A 63 12.78 -14.91 6.79
CA GLU A 63 12.15 -13.60 6.60
C GLU A 63 12.39 -12.67 7.80
N LYS A 64 12.41 -13.19 9.03
CA LYS A 64 12.78 -12.43 10.24
C LYS A 64 14.22 -11.93 10.18
N THR A 65 15.17 -12.79 9.79
CA THR A 65 16.58 -12.41 9.62
C THR A 65 16.74 -11.29 8.58
N LEU A 66 15.99 -11.34 7.46
CA LEU A 66 15.98 -10.25 6.47
C LEU A 66 15.51 -8.90 7.04
N LEU A 67 14.68 -8.91 8.08
CA LEU A 67 14.26 -7.71 8.80
C LEU A 67 15.17 -7.37 10.01
N GLY A 68 16.22 -8.17 10.27
CA GLY A 68 17.19 -7.94 11.36
C GLY A 68 16.79 -8.54 12.70
N ASP A 69 15.99 -9.62 12.67
CA ASP A 69 15.62 -10.45 13.82
C ASP A 69 14.91 -9.70 14.98
N THR A 70 14.28 -8.55 14.68
CA THR A 70 13.53 -7.77 15.66
C THR A 70 12.15 -7.38 15.15
N SER A 71 11.12 -7.59 15.98
CA SER A 71 9.75 -7.21 15.62
C SER A 71 9.55 -5.70 15.52
N THR A 72 10.40 -4.90 16.15
CA THR A 72 10.28 -3.44 16.14
C THR A 72 10.46 -2.83 14.74
N VAL A 73 11.25 -3.49 13.88
CA VAL A 73 11.35 -3.12 12.45
C VAL A 73 10.01 -3.31 11.76
N LEU A 74 9.34 -4.45 11.99
CA LEU A 74 8.03 -4.71 11.41
C LEU A 74 7.00 -3.69 11.91
N ASP A 75 7.00 -3.37 13.21
CA ASP A 75 6.09 -2.39 13.78
C ASP A 75 6.31 -1.01 13.16
N TYR A 76 7.58 -0.60 12.99
CA TYR A 76 7.93 0.63 12.28
C TYR A 76 7.45 0.60 10.82
N LEU A 77 7.65 -0.49 10.09
CA LEU A 77 7.17 -0.66 8.71
C LEU A 77 5.64 -0.56 8.63
N ARG A 78 4.92 -1.03 9.64
CA ARG A 78 3.47 -0.90 9.76
C ARG A 78 3.02 0.53 10.07
N GLY A 79 3.92 1.41 10.46
CA GLY A 79 3.62 2.82 10.74
C GLY A 79 3.79 3.24 12.20
N ASP A 80 4.29 2.36 13.08
CA ASP A 80 4.59 2.73 14.46
C ASP A 80 5.72 3.77 14.50
N THR A 81 5.53 4.83 15.26
CA THR A 81 6.48 5.95 15.39
C THR A 81 7.20 5.98 16.74
N THR A 82 6.91 5.03 17.63
CA THR A 82 7.42 5.04 19.02
C THR A 82 8.94 4.99 19.09
N LEU A 83 9.58 4.27 18.19
CA LEU A 83 11.03 4.15 18.11
C LEU A 83 11.66 5.06 17.03
N GLU A 84 10.98 6.10 16.60
CA GLU A 84 11.60 7.14 15.78
C GLU A 84 12.54 8.03 16.61
N LYS A 85 13.65 8.47 16.03
CA LYS A 85 14.74 9.25 16.68
C LYS A 85 14.26 10.51 17.42
N ARG A 86 13.05 11.01 17.10
CA ARG A 86 12.43 12.13 17.84
C ARG A 86 11.97 11.74 19.25
N ASN A 87 11.82 10.46 19.54
CA ASN A 87 11.37 9.92 20.82
C ASN A 87 12.56 9.40 21.65
N PRO A 88 12.50 9.42 22.97
CA PRO A 88 13.55 8.86 23.83
C PRO A 88 13.82 7.39 23.51
N GLY A 89 15.08 7.04 23.25
CA GLY A 89 15.47 5.68 22.88
C GLY A 89 15.16 5.30 21.43
N GLY A 90 14.67 6.23 20.60
CA GLY A 90 14.38 6.01 19.20
C GLY A 90 15.61 5.73 18.37
N ILE A 91 15.51 4.77 17.47
CA ILE A 91 16.60 4.30 16.59
C ILE A 91 16.25 4.45 15.10
N TYR A 92 14.96 4.57 14.77
CA TYR A 92 14.50 4.66 13.38
C TYR A 92 14.40 6.11 12.91
N ARG A 93 14.44 6.29 11.60
CA ARG A 93 14.30 7.60 10.96
C ARG A 93 12.94 8.24 11.31
N ASN A 94 12.94 9.54 11.54
CA ASN A 94 11.71 10.30 11.67
C ASN A 94 10.96 10.37 10.33
N ARG A 95 9.67 10.13 10.34
CA ARG A 95 8.78 10.26 9.19
C ARG A 95 7.80 11.41 9.42
N GLY A 96 7.58 12.24 8.41
CA GLY A 96 6.55 13.25 8.44
C GLY A 96 5.15 12.64 8.34
N LYS A 97 5.01 11.58 7.53
CA LYS A 97 3.79 10.80 7.31
C LYS A 97 4.12 9.30 7.29
N ILE A 98 3.11 8.46 7.54
CA ILE A 98 3.27 6.99 7.51
C ILE A 98 3.41 6.49 6.08
N LEU A 99 2.69 7.09 5.13
CA LEU A 99 2.74 6.75 3.72
C LEU A 99 4.07 7.20 3.12
N GLY A 100 4.77 6.31 2.44
CA GLY A 100 5.96 6.62 1.66
C GLY A 100 5.63 7.53 0.49
N ASP A 101 6.64 8.15 -0.10
CA ASP A 101 6.42 9.00 -1.25
C ASP A 101 5.87 8.20 -2.45
N LEU A 102 5.02 8.84 -3.24
CA LEU A 102 4.33 8.27 -4.39
C LEU A 102 4.92 8.78 -5.72
N VAL A 103 6.20 9.12 -5.72
CA VAL A 103 6.90 9.60 -6.92
C VAL A 103 7.03 8.45 -7.92
N ASN A 104 6.80 8.75 -9.21
CA ASN A 104 6.81 7.79 -10.32
C ASN A 104 5.70 6.73 -10.27
N SER A 105 4.66 6.93 -9.48
CA SER A 105 3.47 6.07 -9.45
C SER A 105 2.22 6.92 -9.65
N SER A 106 1.28 6.42 -10.46
CA SER A 106 -0.02 7.06 -10.67
C SER A 106 -1.10 6.24 -9.97
N PRO A 107 -2.01 6.88 -9.25
CA PRO A 107 -3.17 6.18 -8.69
C PRO A 107 -4.06 5.62 -9.80
N GLU A 108 -4.44 4.34 -9.67
CA GLU A 108 -5.34 3.66 -10.60
C GLU A 108 -6.68 3.40 -9.92
N LEU A 109 -7.74 3.92 -10.50
CA LEU A 109 -9.12 3.75 -10.01
C LEU A 109 -9.72 2.45 -10.54
N VAL A 110 -10.15 1.59 -9.64
CA VAL A 110 -10.88 0.36 -9.94
C VAL A 110 -12.27 0.45 -9.33
N GLU A 111 -13.25 0.74 -10.16
CA GLU A 111 -14.68 0.86 -9.78
C GLU A 111 -15.57 -0.11 -10.54
N ALA A 112 -16.88 0.04 -10.46
CA ALA A 112 -17.81 -0.75 -11.25
C ALA A 112 -17.42 -0.72 -12.73
N PRO A 113 -17.34 -1.89 -13.40
CA PRO A 113 -16.89 -1.94 -14.79
C PRO A 113 -17.93 -1.29 -15.72
N TYR A 114 -17.44 -0.60 -16.74
CA TYR A 114 -18.27 -0.19 -17.87
C TYR A 114 -18.64 -1.41 -18.71
N ASP A 115 -19.85 -1.39 -19.31
CA ASP A 115 -20.24 -2.42 -20.26
C ASP A 115 -19.52 -2.19 -21.59
N LEU A 116 -18.49 -2.98 -21.85
CA LEU A 116 -17.75 -3.01 -23.11
C LEU A 116 -18.44 -3.91 -24.16
N SER A 117 -19.64 -4.40 -23.86
CA SER A 117 -20.47 -5.24 -24.75
C SER A 117 -19.79 -6.55 -25.20
N TYR A 118 -18.81 -7.06 -24.47
CA TYR A 118 -18.11 -8.32 -24.80
C TYR A 118 -19.04 -9.52 -24.87
N HIS A 119 -20.16 -9.50 -24.13
CA HIS A 119 -21.19 -10.53 -24.18
C HIS A 119 -21.87 -10.69 -25.58
N ARG A 120 -21.70 -9.70 -26.48
CA ARG A 120 -22.23 -9.73 -27.85
C ARG A 120 -21.35 -10.46 -28.84
N TYR A 121 -20.11 -10.81 -28.45
CA TYR A 121 -19.17 -11.48 -29.32
C TYR A 121 -19.24 -13.00 -29.12
N ASN A 122 -18.87 -13.74 -30.16
CA ASN A 122 -18.80 -15.20 -30.09
C ASN A 122 -17.42 -15.67 -29.55
N TRP A 123 -17.10 -15.25 -28.35
CA TRP A 123 -15.86 -15.60 -27.63
C TRP A 123 -16.14 -16.60 -26.53
N THR A 124 -15.18 -17.48 -26.24
CA THR A 124 -15.24 -18.32 -25.05
C THR A 124 -15.32 -17.42 -23.81
N GLY A 125 -16.37 -17.60 -23.01
CA GLY A 125 -16.61 -16.79 -21.81
C GLY A 125 -17.38 -15.49 -22.02
N ALA A 126 -17.75 -15.11 -23.27
CA ALA A 126 -18.51 -13.88 -23.54
C ALA A 126 -19.83 -13.79 -22.74
N SER A 127 -20.53 -14.89 -22.60
CA SER A 127 -21.78 -14.94 -21.81
C SER A 127 -21.54 -14.67 -20.30
N SER A 128 -20.40 -15.07 -19.75
CA SER A 128 -20.05 -14.84 -18.35
C SER A 128 -19.68 -13.38 -18.06
N TYR A 129 -19.25 -12.62 -19.07
CA TYR A 129 -18.95 -11.19 -18.90
C TYR A 129 -20.16 -10.39 -18.45
N ARG A 130 -21.35 -10.67 -19.01
CA ARG A 130 -22.56 -9.99 -18.58
C ARG A 130 -22.90 -10.28 -17.11
N SER A 131 -22.79 -11.53 -16.70
CA SER A 131 -22.98 -11.92 -15.30
C SER A 131 -21.97 -11.26 -14.36
N PHE A 132 -20.73 -11.05 -14.83
CA PHE A 132 -19.70 -10.35 -14.07
C PHE A 132 -20.06 -8.87 -13.87
N ILE A 133 -20.36 -8.13 -14.94
CA ILE A 133 -20.65 -6.68 -14.86
C ILE A 133 -21.99 -6.35 -14.16
N GLU A 134 -22.98 -7.22 -14.27
CA GLU A 134 -24.29 -7.06 -13.62
C GLU A 134 -24.32 -7.64 -12.20
N GLY A 135 -23.34 -8.48 -11.83
CA GLY A 135 -23.22 -9.16 -10.54
C GLY A 135 -22.35 -8.40 -9.51
N ALA A 136 -21.47 -9.12 -8.84
CA ALA A 136 -20.66 -8.61 -7.75
C ALA A 136 -19.76 -7.41 -8.15
N ALA A 137 -19.33 -7.34 -9.41
CA ALA A 137 -18.49 -6.24 -9.88
C ALA A 137 -19.26 -4.90 -9.94
N LYS A 138 -20.58 -4.94 -10.11
CA LYS A 138 -21.42 -3.72 -10.19
C LYS A 138 -21.46 -2.93 -8.89
N THR A 139 -21.40 -3.63 -7.77
CA THR A 139 -21.57 -3.05 -6.42
C THR A 139 -20.29 -3.05 -5.60
N ARG A 140 -19.15 -3.34 -6.24
CA ARG A 140 -17.87 -3.32 -5.53
C ARG A 140 -17.51 -1.91 -5.05
N THR A 141 -16.88 -1.83 -3.90
CA THR A 141 -16.34 -0.59 -3.40
C THR A 141 -15.30 -0.04 -4.38
N PRO A 142 -15.41 1.22 -4.82
CA PRO A 142 -14.37 1.85 -5.62
C PRO A 142 -13.05 1.91 -4.86
N MET A 143 -11.97 1.44 -5.49
CA MET A 143 -10.63 1.38 -4.89
C MET A 143 -9.63 2.17 -5.73
N LEU A 144 -8.72 2.86 -5.05
CA LEU A 144 -7.53 3.46 -5.66
C LEU A 144 -6.31 2.64 -5.28
N TYR A 145 -5.58 2.18 -6.28
CA TYR A 145 -4.32 1.46 -6.08
C TYR A 145 -3.14 2.34 -6.49
N VAL A 146 -2.11 2.40 -5.66
CA VAL A 146 -0.89 3.16 -5.94
C VAL A 146 0.32 2.50 -5.28
N GLY A 147 1.43 2.42 -6.01
CA GLY A 147 2.71 1.96 -5.47
C GLY A 147 3.40 3.08 -4.70
N GLY A 148 3.89 2.79 -3.50
CA GLY A 148 4.71 3.69 -2.70
C GLY A 148 6.19 3.31 -2.73
N ASN A 149 7.08 4.29 -2.59
CA ASN A 149 8.52 4.04 -2.41
C ASN A 149 8.86 3.45 -1.03
N ASP A 150 7.87 3.28 -0.17
CA ASP A 150 7.95 2.44 1.03
C ASP A 150 7.91 0.92 0.74
N GLY A 151 7.85 0.54 -0.54
CA GLY A 151 7.88 -0.84 -0.98
C GLY A 151 6.53 -1.54 -0.95
N MET A 152 5.44 -0.79 -0.85
CA MET A 152 4.07 -1.32 -0.76
C MET A 152 3.22 -0.90 -1.96
N LEU A 153 2.30 -1.77 -2.35
CA LEU A 153 1.13 -1.41 -3.13
C LEU A 153 0.01 -1.09 -2.13
N HIS A 154 -0.45 0.15 -2.11
CA HIS A 154 -1.56 0.58 -1.28
C HIS A 154 -2.88 0.52 -2.03
N GLY A 155 -3.94 0.11 -1.33
CA GLY A 155 -5.32 0.15 -1.82
C GLY A 155 -6.18 0.98 -0.88
N PHE A 156 -6.68 2.11 -1.39
CA PHE A 156 -7.53 3.03 -0.64
C PHE A 156 -8.97 2.95 -1.12
N ASN A 157 -9.92 3.11 -0.21
CA ASN A 157 -11.30 3.37 -0.59
C ASN A 157 -11.39 4.72 -1.29
N ALA A 158 -11.79 4.74 -2.56
CA ALA A 158 -11.80 5.94 -3.37
C ALA A 158 -12.77 7.03 -2.88
N ASN A 159 -13.80 6.65 -2.12
CA ASN A 159 -14.79 7.58 -1.58
C ASN A 159 -14.33 8.24 -0.26
N THR A 160 -13.50 7.55 0.53
CA THR A 160 -13.17 7.98 1.91
C THR A 160 -11.70 8.24 2.16
N GLY A 161 -10.81 7.78 1.26
CA GLY A 161 -9.36 7.87 1.45
C GLY A 161 -8.78 6.86 2.47
N VAL A 162 -9.62 6.07 3.13
CA VAL A 162 -9.16 5.08 4.11
C VAL A 162 -8.38 3.95 3.42
N GLU A 163 -7.20 3.63 3.92
CA GLU A 163 -6.45 2.46 3.45
C GLU A 163 -7.20 1.18 3.84
N VAL A 164 -7.55 0.40 2.83
CA VAL A 164 -8.25 -0.90 2.98
C VAL A 164 -7.25 -2.04 3.01
N MET A 165 -6.15 -1.90 2.27
CA MET A 165 -5.08 -2.89 2.21
C MET A 165 -3.74 -2.26 1.83
N GLY A 166 -2.66 -2.89 2.30
CA GLY A 166 -1.32 -2.71 1.74
C GLY A 166 -0.73 -4.08 1.40
N TYR A 167 0.01 -4.16 0.31
CA TYR A 167 0.65 -5.39 -0.12
C TYR A 167 2.14 -5.18 -0.38
N ILE A 168 2.96 -5.99 0.26
CA ILE A 168 4.42 -6.02 0.11
C ILE A 168 4.79 -7.16 -0.83
N PRO A 169 5.25 -6.87 -2.07
CA PRO A 169 5.68 -7.92 -2.99
C PRO A 169 6.83 -8.74 -2.42
N LYS A 170 6.86 -10.04 -2.68
CA LYS A 170 7.96 -10.92 -2.24
C LYS A 170 9.34 -10.39 -2.66
N ALA A 171 9.45 -9.82 -3.85
CA ALA A 171 10.70 -9.28 -4.36
C ALA A 171 11.28 -8.15 -3.47
N VAL A 172 10.42 -7.38 -2.80
CA VAL A 172 10.85 -6.30 -1.89
C VAL A 172 11.31 -6.85 -0.54
N MET A 173 10.81 -8.02 -0.14
CA MET A 173 11.29 -8.74 1.04
C MET A 173 12.67 -9.37 0.82
N ALA A 174 13.05 -9.66 -0.44
CA ALA A 174 14.35 -10.25 -0.75
C ALA A 174 15.48 -9.22 -0.65
N PRO A 175 16.74 -9.64 -0.31
CA PRO A 175 17.90 -8.78 -0.43
C PRO A 175 18.31 -8.62 -1.91
N LEU A 176 19.06 -7.56 -2.21
CA LEU A 176 19.78 -7.48 -3.48
C LEU A 176 20.89 -8.57 -3.53
N PRO A 177 21.35 -8.99 -4.72
CA PRO A 177 22.31 -10.10 -4.85
C PRO A 177 23.60 -9.97 -4.04
N SER A 178 24.02 -8.75 -3.69
CA SER A 178 25.22 -8.45 -2.89
C SER A 178 24.93 -8.15 -1.42
N ASP A 179 23.71 -8.41 -0.94
CA ASP A 179 23.22 -7.94 0.34
C ASP A 179 22.59 -9.04 1.20
N THR A 180 22.53 -8.84 2.48
CA THR A 180 21.89 -9.73 3.45
C THR A 180 20.61 -9.15 4.05
N VAL A 181 20.29 -7.90 3.74
CA VAL A 181 19.17 -7.14 4.29
C VAL A 181 18.13 -6.92 3.19
N SER A 182 16.84 -7.08 3.51
CA SER A 182 15.75 -6.87 2.55
C SER A 182 15.78 -5.47 1.93
N VAL A 183 15.35 -5.38 0.68
CA VAL A 183 15.15 -4.09 -0.01
C VAL A 183 14.15 -3.23 0.77
N LEU A 184 13.09 -3.83 1.33
CA LEU A 184 12.08 -3.14 2.15
C LEU A 184 12.72 -2.42 3.34
N LYS A 185 13.60 -3.08 4.08
CA LYS A 185 14.30 -2.47 5.23
C LYS A 185 15.19 -1.31 4.80
N LYS A 186 15.88 -1.43 3.66
CA LYS A 186 16.74 -0.37 3.12
C LYS A 186 15.96 0.80 2.52
N ALA A 187 14.87 0.54 1.81
CA ALA A 187 14.05 1.58 1.19
C ALA A 187 13.52 2.59 2.21
N LEU A 188 13.32 2.17 3.46
CA LEU A 188 12.88 3.04 4.53
C LEU A 188 14.03 3.74 5.27
N ALA A 189 15.29 3.59 4.79
CA ALA A 189 16.47 4.20 5.40
C ALA A 189 16.41 4.14 6.94
N ILE A 190 16.41 2.89 7.45
CA ILE A 190 16.35 2.60 8.89
C ILE A 190 17.75 2.77 9.51
N GLU A 191 18.51 3.71 9.03
CA GLU A 191 19.81 4.09 9.59
C GLU A 191 19.72 5.38 10.40
#